data_c99b3acc74425a1c77a5698fd796e550
#
_entry.id   c99b3acc74425a1c77a5698fd796e550
#
_cell.length_a   1.000
_cell.length_b   1.000
_cell.length_c   1.000
_cell.angle_alpha   90.00
_cell.angle_beta   90.00
_cell.angle_gamma   90.00
#
_symmetry.space_group_name_H-M   'P 1'
#
loop_
_entity.id
_entity.type
_entity.pdbx_description
1 polymer ?
#
loop_
_entity_poly.entity_id
_entity_poly.type
_entity_poly.pdbx_seq_one_letter_code
_entity_poly.pdbx_strand_id
1 'polypeptide(L)'
;MRISGRILALSMGLLGGTLVTQDANAWSYYWSKSEVKTRSWQVCMRFASDTARTQHLAKIKQDRLAVSGELNGMSATITCIGTAGPAIAVIMVVADTVNDAAARQLHTDLVKYITGITCFEGCG
;
A
#
# COMPACT_ATOMS: atom_id res chain seq x y z
N MET A 1 -4.96 -8.43 1.44
CA MET A 1 -5.66 -8.99 0.26
C MET A 1 -4.73 -8.99 -0.93
N ARG A 2 -4.71 -10.08 -1.65
CA ARG A 2 -3.82 -10.26 -2.78
C ARG A 2 -4.65 -10.49 -4.04
N ILE A 3 -4.36 -9.74 -5.09
CA ILE A 3 -4.96 -9.96 -6.39
C ILE A 3 -3.83 -10.28 -7.35
N SER A 4 -3.90 -11.45 -7.95
CA SER A 4 -2.93 -11.88 -8.93
C SER A 4 -3.69 -12.20 -10.21
N GLY A 5 -3.42 -11.45 -11.25
CA GLY A 5 -4.03 -11.71 -12.54
C GLY A 5 -3.07 -12.44 -13.45
N ARG A 6 -3.44 -13.61 -13.80
CA ARG A 6 -2.69 -14.40 -14.75
C ARG A 6 -3.56 -14.68 -15.93
N ILE A 7 -3.17 -14.17 -17.06
CA ILE A 7 -3.89 -14.52 -18.28
C ILE A 7 -3.15 -15.64 -18.96
N LEU A 8 -3.72 -16.78 -18.84
CA LEU A 8 -3.34 -17.90 -19.65
C LEU A 8 -4.16 -17.81 -20.92
N ALA A 9 -3.57 -17.28 -21.90
CA ALA A 9 -4.13 -17.47 -23.20
C ALA A 9 -3.79 -18.88 -23.65
N LEU A 10 -4.64 -19.73 -23.36
CA LEU A 10 -4.73 -20.97 -24.07
C LEU A 10 -5.26 -20.66 -25.43
N SER A 11 -4.47 -20.07 -26.19
CA SER A 11 -4.71 -20.22 -27.58
C SER A 11 -4.55 -21.70 -27.82
N MET A 12 -5.57 -22.29 -28.17
CA MET A 12 -5.58 -23.56 -28.68
C MET A 12 -4.44 -23.76 -29.54
N GLY A 13 -3.41 -24.03 -28.94
CA GLY A 13 -2.22 -24.31 -29.63
C GLY A 13 -2.37 -25.33 -30.68
N LEU A 14 -3.45 -25.22 -31.22
CA LEU A 14 -3.80 -26.11 -32.10
C LEU A 14 -2.92 -26.13 -33.24
N LEU A 15 -2.72 -25.13 -33.64
CA LEU A 15 -2.14 -25.03 -34.90
C LEU A 15 -0.71 -24.63 -34.90
N GLY A 16 -0.07 -24.85 -34.03
CA GLY A 16 1.26 -24.43 -34.09
C GLY A 16 1.87 -24.48 -32.75
N GLY A 17 1.06 -24.71 -31.83
CA GLY A 17 1.54 -24.94 -30.52
C GLY A 17 2.27 -23.80 -29.87
N THR A 18 2.04 -22.62 -30.19
CA THR A 18 2.61 -21.53 -29.47
C THR A 18 1.69 -21.14 -28.34
N LEU A 19 1.98 -21.67 -27.23
CA LEU A 19 1.46 -21.15 -25.98
C LEU A 19 2.13 -19.84 -25.69
N VAL A 20 1.41 -18.81 -25.89
CA VAL A 20 1.83 -17.51 -25.40
C VAL A 20 1.28 -17.36 -24.01
N THR A 21 2.09 -17.67 -23.06
CA THR A 21 1.81 -17.21 -21.70
C THR A 21 2.20 -15.76 -21.65
N GLN A 22 1.25 -14.93 -21.67
CA GLN A 22 1.47 -13.58 -21.27
C GLN A 22 1.25 -13.49 -19.78
N ASP A 23 2.35 -13.38 -19.07
CA ASP A 23 2.28 -12.79 -17.74
C ASP A 23 2.11 -11.29 -17.93
N ALA A 24 1.11 -10.92 -18.68
CA ALA A 24 0.82 -9.54 -18.85
C ALA A 24 0.34 -9.00 -17.51
N ASN A 25 1.21 -8.28 -16.84
CA ASN A 25 0.78 -7.48 -15.72
C ASN A 25 0.22 -8.24 -14.54
N ALA A 26 0.96 -9.24 -14.09
CA ALA A 26 0.65 -9.85 -12.81
C ALA A 26 1.10 -8.88 -11.71
N TRP A 27 0.15 -8.37 -10.98
CA TRP A 27 0.37 -7.45 -9.89
C TRP A 27 0.09 -8.12 -8.56
N SER A 28 0.88 -7.78 -7.57
CA SER A 28 0.59 -8.08 -6.17
C SER A 28 0.11 -6.81 -5.51
N TYR A 29 -0.88 -6.96 -4.66
CA TYR A 29 -1.53 -5.83 -4.05
C TYR A 29 -2.02 -6.20 -2.66
N TYR A 30 -1.61 -5.40 -1.70
CA TYR A 30 -1.99 -5.58 -0.31
C TYR A 30 -2.62 -4.29 0.19
N TRP A 31 -3.75 -4.40 0.84
CA TRP A 31 -4.38 -3.25 1.45
C TRP A 31 -5.04 -3.62 2.76
N SER A 32 -5.18 -2.64 3.62
CA SER A 32 -5.92 -2.78 4.87
C SER A 32 -6.36 -1.41 5.35
N LYS A 33 -7.29 -1.41 6.26
CA LYS A 33 -7.68 -0.22 7.00
C LYS A 33 -7.43 -0.46 8.47
N SER A 34 -6.90 0.54 9.16
CA SER A 34 -6.57 0.44 10.58
C SER A 34 -6.90 1.74 11.28
N GLU A 35 -7.38 1.64 12.49
CA GLU A 35 -7.51 2.82 13.33
C GLU A 35 -6.13 3.29 13.77
N VAL A 36 -5.93 4.59 13.74
CA VAL A 36 -4.71 5.22 14.26
C VAL A 36 -5.02 5.92 15.59
N LYS A 37 -4.00 6.20 16.38
CA LYS A 37 -4.18 6.73 17.74
C LYS A 37 -4.37 8.24 17.75
N THR A 38 -5.29 8.72 16.94
CA THR A 38 -5.74 10.10 16.92
C THR A 38 -7.14 10.17 16.32
N ARG A 39 -7.89 11.18 16.73
CA ARG A 39 -9.20 11.44 16.14
C ARG A 39 -9.13 12.46 15.01
N SER A 40 -8.00 13.11 14.84
CA SER A 40 -7.79 14.13 13.84
C SER A 40 -7.23 13.54 12.56
N TRP A 41 -7.89 13.76 11.43
CA TRP A 41 -7.36 13.31 10.16
C TRP A 41 -6.09 14.08 9.78
N GLN A 42 -5.94 15.32 10.19
CA GLN A 42 -4.73 16.10 9.96
C GLN A 42 -3.54 15.46 10.69
N VAL A 43 -3.75 15.02 11.92
CA VAL A 43 -2.73 14.30 12.68
C VAL A 43 -2.44 12.96 12.05
N CYS A 44 -3.47 12.27 11.57
CA CYS A 44 -3.28 11.02 10.80
C CYS A 44 -2.37 11.26 9.59
N MET A 45 -2.56 12.38 8.88
CA MET A 45 -1.71 12.73 7.74
C MET A 45 -0.25 12.97 8.17
N ARG A 46 -0.01 13.54 9.34
CA ARG A 46 1.35 13.65 9.87
C ARG A 46 1.93 12.29 10.22
N PHE A 47 1.13 11.41 10.78
CA PHE A 47 1.54 10.03 11.03
C PHE A 47 1.87 9.30 9.72
N ALA A 48 1.06 9.51 8.69
CA ALA A 48 1.29 8.91 7.38
C ALA A 48 2.60 9.40 6.76
N SER A 49 2.85 10.70 6.82
CA SER A 49 4.08 11.29 6.32
C SER A 49 5.31 10.78 7.08
N ASP A 50 5.20 10.68 8.40
CA ASP A 50 6.27 10.16 9.24
C ASP A 50 6.53 8.68 8.96
N THR A 51 5.48 7.92 8.78
CA THR A 51 5.56 6.51 8.41
C THR A 51 6.27 6.32 7.07
N ALA A 52 5.90 7.12 6.07
CA ALA A 52 6.51 7.05 4.75
C ALA A 52 8.02 7.33 4.82
N ARG A 53 8.41 8.34 5.59
CA ARG A 53 9.82 8.67 5.77
C ARG A 53 10.58 7.60 6.53
N THR A 54 10.01 7.11 7.61
CA THR A 54 10.64 6.10 8.46
C THR A 54 10.83 4.78 7.72
N GLN A 55 9.90 4.44 6.84
CA GLN A 55 10.01 3.25 6.01
C GLN A 55 10.81 3.49 4.71
N HIS A 56 11.47 4.62 4.62
CA HIS A 56 12.39 4.95 3.53
C HIS A 56 11.74 5.01 2.15
N LEU A 57 10.48 5.38 2.07
CA LEU A 57 9.85 5.60 0.77
C LEU A 57 10.52 6.77 0.05
N ALA A 58 10.71 6.61 -1.25
CA ALA A 58 11.23 7.64 -2.11
C ALA A 58 10.09 8.37 -2.83
N LYS A 59 10.39 9.55 -3.37
CA LYS A 59 9.43 10.33 -4.16
C LYS A 59 8.12 10.55 -3.41
N ILE A 60 8.22 10.88 -2.14
CA ILE A 60 7.04 11.06 -1.30
C ILE A 60 6.23 12.24 -1.81
N LYS A 61 4.95 12.00 -2.03
CA LYS A 61 3.97 13.02 -2.41
C LYS A 61 2.87 13.05 -1.37
N GLN A 62 2.42 14.23 -1.03
CA GLN A 62 1.32 14.42 -0.11
C GLN A 62 0.25 15.28 -0.77
N ASP A 63 -0.97 14.78 -0.78
CA ASP A 63 -2.14 15.57 -1.18
C ASP A 63 -3.05 15.74 0.05
N ARG A 64 -4.30 16.18 -0.17
CA ARG A 64 -5.22 16.44 0.93
C ARG A 64 -5.53 15.24 1.81
N LEU A 65 -5.55 14.06 1.25
CA LEU A 65 -6.05 12.88 1.94
C LEU A 65 -5.06 11.73 2.01
N ALA A 66 -3.98 11.79 1.28
CA ALA A 66 -3.06 10.66 1.16
C ALA A 66 -1.60 11.08 1.08
N VAL A 67 -0.76 10.19 1.55
CA VAL A 67 0.70 10.25 1.37
C VAL A 67 1.09 9.03 0.57
N SER A 68 1.87 9.22 -0.47
CA SER A 68 2.34 8.12 -1.31
C SER A 68 3.85 8.18 -1.52
N GLY A 69 4.41 7.07 -1.88
CA GLY A 69 5.83 6.97 -2.19
C GLY A 69 6.15 5.64 -2.84
N GLU A 70 7.41 5.46 -3.16
CA GLU A 70 7.91 4.28 -3.85
C GLU A 70 9.07 3.67 -3.07
N LEU A 71 9.21 2.36 -3.17
CA LEU A 71 10.34 1.63 -2.60
C LEU A 71 10.64 0.42 -3.48
N ASN A 72 11.82 0.40 -4.09
CA ASN A 72 12.29 -0.74 -4.88
C ASN A 72 11.26 -1.27 -5.90
N GLY A 73 10.64 -0.36 -6.64
CA GLY A 73 9.64 -0.72 -7.64
C GLY A 73 8.24 -0.98 -7.10
N MET A 74 8.05 -0.81 -5.79
CA MET A 74 6.72 -0.91 -5.18
C MET A 74 6.15 0.49 -4.98
N SER A 75 4.85 0.63 -5.10
CA SER A 75 4.13 1.87 -4.80
C SER A 75 3.31 1.69 -3.54
N ALA A 76 3.42 2.63 -2.63
CA ALA A 76 2.67 2.60 -1.38
C ALA A 76 1.86 3.89 -1.22
N THR A 77 0.67 3.75 -0.69
CA THR A 77 -0.22 4.89 -0.42
C THR A 77 -0.86 4.72 0.94
N ILE A 78 -0.87 5.78 1.72
CA ILE A 78 -1.55 5.84 3.01
C ILE A 78 -2.60 6.94 2.92
N THR A 79 -3.86 6.56 2.99
CA THR A 79 -4.99 7.49 2.93
C THR A 79 -5.59 7.63 4.33
N CYS A 80 -5.79 8.86 4.77
CA CYS A 80 -6.40 9.13 6.07
C CYS A 80 -7.86 9.53 5.92
N ILE A 81 -8.71 8.91 6.71
CA ILE A 81 -10.15 9.15 6.72
C ILE A 81 -10.56 9.59 8.11
N GLY A 82 -11.20 10.76 8.19
CA GLY A 82 -11.78 11.23 9.44
C GLY A 82 -13.09 10.50 9.72
N THR A 83 -13.30 10.18 10.99
CA THR A 83 -14.53 9.55 11.45
C THR A 83 -15.02 10.26 12.72
N ALA A 84 -16.16 9.83 13.25
CA ALA A 84 -16.62 10.32 14.54
C ALA A 84 -15.78 9.81 15.71
N GLY A 85 -14.96 8.80 15.47
CA GLY A 85 -14.02 8.21 16.43
C GLY A 85 -12.58 8.37 15.98
N PRO A 86 -11.73 7.37 16.23
CA PRO A 86 -10.36 7.39 15.75
C PRO A 86 -10.31 7.50 14.23
N ALA A 87 -9.35 8.27 13.71
CA ALA A 87 -9.12 8.33 12.28
C ALA A 87 -8.67 6.96 11.75
N ILE A 88 -8.97 6.73 10.50
CA ILE A 88 -8.63 5.46 9.85
C ILE A 88 -7.58 5.70 8.78
N ALA A 89 -6.53 4.90 8.81
CA ALA A 89 -5.54 4.86 7.75
C ALA A 89 -5.83 3.66 6.84
N VAL A 90 -6.00 3.94 5.57
CA VAL A 90 -6.09 2.90 4.54
C VAL A 90 -4.73 2.81 3.88
N ILE A 91 -4.11 1.66 3.98
CA ILE A 91 -2.75 1.44 3.50
C ILE A 91 -2.79 0.46 2.34
N MET A 92 -2.17 0.84 1.23
CA MET A 92 -2.14 0.03 0.04
C MET A 92 -0.72 -0.04 -0.50
N VAL A 93 -0.27 -1.24 -0.85
CA VAL A 93 1.01 -1.47 -1.52
C VAL A 93 0.74 -2.26 -2.79
N VAL A 94 1.27 -1.77 -3.89
CA VAL A 94 1.13 -2.40 -5.21
C VAL A 94 2.53 -2.70 -5.76
N ALA A 95 2.72 -3.88 -6.28
CA ALA A 95 3.99 -4.30 -6.83
C ALA A 95 3.82 -5.37 -7.92
N ASP A 96 4.88 -5.61 -8.67
CA ASP A 96 4.91 -6.76 -9.55
C ASP A 96 4.95 -8.04 -8.73
N THR A 97 4.45 -9.14 -9.29
CA THR A 97 4.43 -10.42 -8.57
C THR A 97 5.80 -10.92 -8.14
N VAL A 98 6.85 -10.54 -8.85
CA VAL A 98 8.22 -10.86 -8.47
C VAL A 98 8.57 -10.23 -7.11
N ASN A 99 7.92 -9.13 -6.74
CA ASN A 99 8.11 -8.44 -5.47
C ASN A 99 7.01 -8.74 -4.45
N ASP A 100 6.27 -9.81 -4.63
CA ASP A 100 5.12 -10.13 -3.78
C ASP A 100 5.47 -10.20 -2.29
N ALA A 101 6.52 -10.93 -1.95
CA ALA A 101 6.94 -11.06 -0.55
C ALA A 101 7.39 -9.71 0.04
N ALA A 102 8.13 -8.93 -0.73
CA ALA A 102 8.57 -7.60 -0.32
C ALA A 102 7.38 -6.65 -0.14
N ALA A 103 6.39 -6.73 -1.01
CA ALA A 103 5.19 -5.90 -0.92
C ALA A 103 4.37 -6.24 0.33
N ARG A 104 4.24 -7.51 0.64
CA ARG A 104 3.58 -7.95 1.87
C ARG A 104 4.31 -7.41 3.10
N GLN A 105 5.62 -7.50 3.10
CA GLN A 105 6.44 -7.02 4.23
C GLN A 105 6.32 -5.50 4.38
N LEU A 106 6.41 -4.78 3.28
CA LEU A 106 6.25 -3.32 3.32
C LEU A 106 4.87 -2.93 3.87
N HIS A 107 3.82 -3.59 3.41
CA HIS A 107 2.47 -3.35 3.91
C HIS A 107 2.40 -3.60 5.43
N THR A 108 2.93 -4.72 5.89
CA THR A 108 2.97 -5.05 7.31
C THR A 108 3.73 -4.00 8.11
N ASP A 109 4.88 -3.55 7.62
CA ASP A 109 5.70 -2.56 8.30
C ASP A 109 5.02 -1.19 8.36
N LEU A 110 4.35 -0.79 7.28
CA LEU A 110 3.60 0.46 7.27
C LEU A 110 2.46 0.43 8.28
N VAL A 111 1.69 -0.64 8.31
CA VAL A 111 0.58 -0.80 9.26
C VAL A 111 1.10 -0.78 10.70
N LYS A 112 2.13 -1.55 10.97
CA LYS A 112 2.70 -1.67 12.31
C LYS A 112 3.22 -0.32 12.79
N TYR A 113 3.90 0.41 11.94
CA TYR A 113 4.45 1.71 12.33
C TYR A 113 3.36 2.73 12.60
N ILE A 114 2.44 2.93 11.65
CA ILE A 114 1.41 3.97 11.79
C ILE A 114 0.45 3.70 12.95
N THR A 115 0.13 2.46 13.21
CA THR A 115 -0.73 2.10 14.34
C THR A 115 -0.01 2.17 15.68
N GLY A 116 1.31 2.14 15.67
CA GLY A 116 2.13 2.25 16.86
C GLY A 116 2.46 3.68 17.29
N ILE A 117 2.25 4.66 16.43
CA ILE A 117 2.55 6.05 16.78
C ILE A 117 1.57 6.54 17.84
N THR A 118 2.12 7.06 18.93
CA THR A 118 1.33 7.72 19.96
C THR A 118 1.66 9.20 19.95
N CYS A 119 0.64 9.99 20.12
CA CYS A 119 0.82 11.43 20.20
C CYS A 119 0.66 11.86 21.65
N PHE A 120 1.65 12.55 22.19
CA PHE A 120 1.64 12.96 23.59
C PHE A 120 1.03 14.33 23.81
N GLU A 121 1.12 15.24 22.85
CA GLU A 121 0.58 16.59 22.97
C GLU A 121 0.03 17.08 21.64
N GLY A 122 -1.10 17.78 21.68
CA GLY A 122 -1.64 18.44 20.50
C GLY A 122 -2.24 17.53 19.44
N CYS A 123 -2.57 16.32 19.80
CA CYS A 123 -3.09 15.36 18.85
C CYS A 123 -4.60 15.15 19.00
N GLY A 124 -5.27 16.22 19.11
CA GLY A 124 -6.71 16.38 19.22
C GLY A 124 -7.64 15.23 19.10
#